data_e39012c86d0420295caf0d845fdf1582
#
_entry.id   e39012c86d0420295caf0d845fdf1582
#
_cell.length_a   1.000
_cell.length_b   1.000
_cell.length_c   1.000
_cell.angle_alpha   90.00
_cell.angle_beta   90.00
_cell.angle_gamma   90.00
#
_symmetry.space_group_name_H-M   'P 1'
#
loop_
_entity.id
_entity.type
_entity.pdbx_description
1 polymer ?
#
loop_
_entity_poly.entity_id
_entity_poly.type
_entity_poly.pdbx_seq_one_letter_code
_entity_poly.pdbx_strand_id
1 'polypeptide(L)'
;GGYIRTDAIYDFNQLGNINQFRPESIPTPNLDVSNYNMAARASRLTLESRTDTKWDVLRTYIEIDFVGPGNTTELRLRHFYAQLRNILVGQSWTTFHDSDVIPETADFNGPNSWIFQFNPQVRYTHRLAKGQTVSISAEQPSSGIPRINPVTAQPVSSTSPLPDFVVRYRYETDDYHFNTAGLFRSVGGVRSSGQSDHVFGYGVMASGLLRLWGRDNIVFQAVYGEGISRYFIDPKNLNLDAGYDSSGLLKAQPAYGGYAAIQHFWNE
;
A
#
# COMPACT_ATOMS: atom_id res chain seq x y z
N GLY A 1 11.99 9.97 17.50
CA GLY A 1 10.53 9.89 17.79
C GLY A 1 10.03 8.46 17.67
N GLY A 2 8.72 8.30 17.75
CA GLY A 2 8.07 7.00 17.67
C GLY A 2 7.02 6.81 18.76
N TYR A 3 6.52 5.59 18.88
CA TYR A 3 5.58 5.20 19.94
C TYR A 3 5.75 3.71 20.29
N ILE A 4 5.31 3.35 21.49
CA ILE A 4 5.16 1.97 21.91
C ILE A 4 3.67 1.62 21.82
N ARG A 5 3.37 0.51 21.15
CA ARG A 5 2.01 -0.03 21.01
C ARG A 5 2.01 -1.49 21.44
N THR A 6 1.08 -1.85 22.31
CA THR A 6 0.81 -3.23 22.69
C THR A 6 -0.63 -3.55 22.32
N ASP A 7 -0.83 -4.61 21.57
CA ASP A 7 -2.13 -5.13 21.18
C ASP A 7 -2.40 -6.40 21.97
N ALA A 8 -3.60 -6.52 22.54
CA ALA A 8 -4.13 -7.72 23.17
C ALA A 8 -5.38 -8.12 22.39
N ILE A 9 -5.38 -9.30 21.80
CA ILE A 9 -6.41 -9.78 20.88
C ILE A 9 -6.91 -11.13 21.36
N TYR A 10 -8.24 -11.27 21.43
CA TYR A 10 -8.90 -12.54 21.68
C TYR A 10 -9.74 -12.91 20.47
N ASP A 11 -9.36 -14.00 19.82
CA ASP A 11 -10.10 -14.56 18.70
C ASP A 11 -11.01 -15.68 19.22
N PHE A 12 -12.31 -15.60 18.96
CA PHE A 12 -13.26 -16.65 19.29
C PHE A 12 -13.10 -17.87 18.36
N ASN A 13 -12.67 -17.64 17.13
CA ASN A 13 -12.28 -18.65 16.15
C ASN A 13 -10.88 -18.31 15.62
N GLN A 14 -10.04 -19.31 15.47
CA GLN A 14 -8.65 -19.09 15.09
C GLN A 14 -8.50 -18.36 13.73
N LEU A 15 -7.75 -17.27 13.74
CA LEU A 15 -7.25 -16.62 12.56
C LEU A 15 -5.81 -17.08 12.27
N GLY A 16 -5.45 -17.17 11.00
CA GLY A 16 -4.07 -17.51 10.60
C GLY A 16 -3.06 -16.40 10.92
N ASN A 17 -3.51 -15.15 11.00
CA ASN A 17 -2.69 -14.01 11.43
C ASN A 17 -3.10 -13.55 12.83
N ILE A 18 -2.15 -13.56 13.76
CA ILE A 18 -2.41 -13.33 15.19
C ILE A 18 -2.54 -11.86 15.60
N ASN A 19 -2.21 -10.90 14.73
CA ASN A 19 -2.20 -9.49 15.08
C ASN A 19 -2.95 -8.60 14.10
N GLN A 20 -3.50 -9.16 13.04
CA GLN A 20 -4.17 -8.44 11.98
C GLN A 20 -5.33 -9.28 11.46
N PHE A 21 -6.47 -8.68 11.29
CA PHE A 21 -7.57 -9.34 10.58
C PHE A 21 -7.24 -9.40 9.09
N ARG A 22 -6.91 -10.61 8.63
CA ARG A 22 -6.60 -10.89 7.22
C ARG A 22 -7.53 -11.98 6.70
N PRO A 23 -8.54 -11.62 5.90
CA PRO A 23 -9.53 -12.58 5.40
C PRO A 23 -8.90 -13.79 4.71
N GLU A 24 -7.81 -13.59 3.97
CA GLU A 24 -7.09 -14.66 3.27
C GLU A 24 -6.38 -15.65 4.22
N SER A 25 -6.23 -15.31 5.49
CA SER A 25 -5.61 -16.17 6.50
C SER A 25 -6.62 -16.99 7.31
N ILE A 26 -7.91 -16.82 7.08
CA ILE A 26 -8.96 -17.57 7.78
C ILE A 26 -8.91 -19.03 7.31
N PRO A 27 -8.71 -20.01 8.23
CA PRO A 27 -8.67 -21.43 7.85
C PRO A 27 -9.98 -21.91 7.24
N THR A 28 -9.90 -22.77 6.24
CA THR A 28 -11.05 -23.45 5.66
C THR A 28 -10.82 -24.97 5.64
N PRO A 29 -11.64 -25.79 6.38
CA PRO A 29 -12.77 -25.37 7.22
C PRO A 29 -12.32 -24.54 8.43
N ASN A 30 -13.22 -23.69 8.91
CA ASN A 30 -12.96 -22.90 10.11
C ASN A 30 -12.73 -23.83 11.32
N LEU A 31 -11.70 -23.53 12.11
CA LEU A 31 -11.44 -24.25 13.35
C LEU A 31 -12.10 -23.51 14.50
N ASP A 32 -13.01 -24.21 15.19
CA ASP A 32 -13.69 -23.70 16.39
C ASP A 32 -12.73 -23.77 17.60
N VAL A 33 -11.67 -22.95 17.54
CA VAL A 33 -10.62 -22.88 18.56
C VAL A 33 -10.37 -21.42 18.89
N SER A 34 -10.60 -21.03 20.13
CA SER A 34 -10.28 -19.69 20.59
C SER A 34 -8.77 -19.51 20.80
N ASN A 35 -8.29 -18.30 20.59
CA ASN A 35 -6.89 -17.95 20.77
C ASN A 35 -6.73 -16.56 21.41
N TYR A 36 -5.75 -16.43 22.30
CA TYR A 36 -5.36 -15.16 22.88
C TYR A 36 -3.94 -14.82 22.47
N ASN A 37 -3.73 -13.61 22.00
CA ASN A 37 -2.44 -13.10 21.57
C ASN A 37 -2.14 -11.75 22.22
N MET A 38 -0.89 -11.53 22.54
CA MET A 38 -0.37 -10.22 22.95
C MET A 38 0.92 -9.93 22.18
N ALA A 39 1.04 -8.75 21.61
CA ALA A 39 2.22 -8.37 20.85
C ALA A 39 2.49 -6.86 20.93
N ALA A 40 3.78 -6.49 20.85
CA ALA A 40 4.23 -5.11 20.81
C ALA A 40 4.89 -4.75 19.45
N ARG A 41 4.71 -5.59 18.43
CA ARG A 41 5.39 -5.48 17.12
C ARG A 41 5.02 -4.23 16.33
N ALA A 42 3.84 -3.67 16.58
CA ALA A 42 3.36 -2.45 15.93
C ALA A 42 3.99 -1.17 16.52
N SER A 43 4.86 -1.31 17.54
CA SER A 43 5.67 -0.20 18.03
C SER A 43 6.56 0.34 16.91
N ARG A 44 6.81 1.65 16.96
CA ARG A 44 7.45 2.36 15.85
C ARG A 44 8.57 3.26 16.36
N LEU A 45 9.69 3.27 15.63
CA LEU A 45 10.79 4.20 15.85
C LEU A 45 10.97 5.09 14.63
N THR A 46 11.22 6.38 14.88
CA THR A 46 11.45 7.36 13.82
C THR A 46 12.70 8.19 14.12
N LEU A 47 13.46 8.48 13.06
CA LEU A 47 14.57 9.41 13.07
C LEU A 47 14.42 10.39 11.92
N GLU A 48 14.51 11.66 12.21
CA GLU A 48 14.52 12.72 11.20
C GLU A 48 15.75 13.59 11.39
N SER A 49 16.43 13.94 10.29
CA SER A 49 17.44 14.99 10.28
C SER A 49 17.11 16.06 9.25
N ARG A 50 17.55 17.28 9.52
CA ARG A 50 17.46 18.42 8.61
C ARG A 50 18.83 19.09 8.55
N THR A 51 19.37 19.20 7.34
CA THR A 51 20.71 19.74 7.10
C THR A 51 20.62 20.85 6.06
N ASP A 52 21.05 22.04 6.43
CA ASP A 52 21.12 23.16 5.50
C ASP A 52 22.14 22.88 4.40
N THR A 53 21.73 23.04 3.16
CA THR A 53 22.58 22.93 1.99
C THR A 53 22.55 24.21 1.17
N LYS A 54 23.47 24.37 0.22
CA LYS A 54 23.45 25.52 -0.69
C LYS A 54 22.21 25.63 -1.58
N TRP A 55 21.39 24.57 -1.67
CA TRP A 55 20.19 24.53 -2.51
C TRP A 55 18.88 24.67 -1.72
N ASP A 56 18.82 24.07 -0.52
CA ASP A 56 17.71 24.09 0.41
C ASP A 56 17.99 23.19 1.62
N VAL A 57 17.04 23.02 2.53
CA VAL A 57 17.13 22.05 3.63
C VAL A 57 16.99 20.64 3.09
N LEU A 58 18.04 19.84 3.23
CA LEU A 58 17.96 18.40 3.00
C LEU A 58 17.31 17.73 4.22
N ARG A 59 16.15 17.14 4.01
CA ARG A 59 15.45 16.33 5.01
C ARG A 59 15.76 14.86 4.77
N THR A 60 16.21 14.13 5.81
CA THR A 60 16.24 12.67 5.78
C THR A 60 15.27 12.12 6.83
N TYR A 61 14.59 11.03 6.52
CA TYR A 61 13.59 10.43 7.39
C TYR A 61 13.68 8.90 7.35
N ILE A 62 13.70 8.31 8.55
CA ILE A 62 13.71 6.86 8.76
C ILE A 62 12.54 6.52 9.66
N GLU A 63 11.77 5.52 9.31
CA GLU A 63 10.72 4.93 10.13
C GLU A 63 10.76 3.42 10.01
N ILE A 64 10.79 2.75 11.16
CA ILE A 64 10.79 1.30 11.27
C ILE A 64 9.72 0.84 12.26
N ASP A 65 9.20 -0.36 12.04
CA ASP A 65 8.44 -1.14 13.02
C ASP A 65 8.98 -2.59 13.07
N PHE A 66 8.31 -3.46 13.82
CA PHE A 66 8.78 -4.84 14.05
C PHE A 66 7.79 -5.89 13.51
N VAL A 67 6.91 -5.51 12.60
CA VAL A 67 5.90 -6.40 12.00
C VAL A 67 6.53 -7.20 10.86
N GLY A 68 7.09 -8.36 11.20
CA GLY A 68 7.65 -9.31 10.23
C GLY A 68 6.58 -10.14 9.50
N PRO A 69 6.97 -10.87 8.46
CA PRO A 69 6.10 -11.80 7.76
C PRO A 69 5.72 -12.99 8.66
N GLY A 70 4.56 -13.59 8.40
CA GLY A 70 4.16 -14.86 9.04
C GLY A 70 4.12 -14.82 10.57
N ASN A 71 3.72 -13.73 11.19
CA ASN A 71 3.67 -13.54 12.64
C ASN A 71 5.05 -13.41 13.33
N THR A 72 6.14 -13.25 12.59
CA THR A 72 7.47 -13.02 13.20
C THR A 72 7.62 -11.59 13.71
N THR A 73 8.55 -11.40 14.65
CA THR A 73 8.98 -10.08 15.10
C THR A 73 10.30 -9.77 14.43
N GLU A 74 10.24 -8.98 13.35
CA GLU A 74 11.39 -8.61 12.54
C GLU A 74 11.35 -7.13 12.22
N LEU A 75 12.51 -6.51 12.10
CA LEU A 75 12.63 -5.11 11.70
C LEU A 75 12.08 -4.92 10.29
N ARG A 76 11.03 -4.06 10.16
CA ARG A 76 10.46 -3.70 8.89
C ARG A 76 10.72 -2.22 8.58
N LEU A 77 11.40 -1.97 7.48
CA LEU A 77 11.63 -0.63 6.97
C LEU A 77 10.34 -0.10 6.31
N ARG A 78 9.78 0.96 6.90
CA ARG A 78 8.58 1.64 6.36
C ARG A 78 8.98 2.82 5.50
N HIS A 79 9.70 3.77 6.09
CA HIS A 79 10.22 4.93 5.41
C HIS A 79 11.73 5.00 5.54
N PHE A 80 12.40 5.29 4.44
CA PHE A 80 13.83 5.57 4.39
C PHE A 80 14.12 6.41 3.17
N TYR A 81 14.03 7.73 3.31
CA TYR A 81 14.17 8.64 2.19
C TYR A 81 14.91 9.92 2.53
N ALA A 82 15.45 10.53 1.49
CA ALA A 82 15.93 11.91 1.49
C ALA A 82 15.00 12.78 0.62
N GLN A 83 14.75 13.99 1.06
CA GLN A 83 13.96 14.98 0.33
C GLN A 83 14.72 16.30 0.27
N LEU A 84 14.88 16.81 -0.95
CA LEU A 84 15.42 18.13 -1.21
C LEU A 84 14.47 18.91 -2.12
N ARG A 85 13.93 20.03 -1.64
CA ARG A 85 12.87 20.77 -2.35
C ARG A 85 11.71 19.85 -2.76
N ASN A 86 11.50 19.74 -4.06
CA ASN A 86 10.38 19.04 -4.67
C ASN A 86 10.68 17.56 -4.97
N ILE A 87 11.91 17.10 -4.72
CA ILE A 87 12.36 15.75 -5.06
C ILE A 87 12.51 14.91 -3.79
N LEU A 88 11.90 13.73 -3.78
CA LEU A 88 12.08 12.69 -2.78
C LEU A 88 12.73 11.48 -3.46
N VAL A 89 13.75 10.93 -2.81
CA VAL A 89 14.44 9.71 -3.25
C VAL A 89 14.56 8.75 -2.08
N GLY A 90 14.15 7.51 -2.28
CA GLY A 90 14.18 6.46 -1.27
C GLY A 90 12.84 5.76 -1.10
N GLN A 91 12.67 5.01 -0.02
CA GLN A 91 11.45 4.27 0.27
C GLN A 91 10.45 5.12 1.05
N SER A 92 9.23 5.16 0.56
CA SER A 92 8.08 5.82 1.22
C SER A 92 6.78 5.17 0.77
N TRP A 93 5.64 5.68 1.27
CA TRP A 93 4.36 5.34 0.66
C TRP A 93 4.40 5.57 -0.84
N THR A 94 3.86 4.62 -1.58
CA THR A 94 3.59 4.82 -3.02
C THR A 94 2.87 6.14 -3.25
N THR A 95 3.12 6.79 -4.36
CA THR A 95 2.40 8.00 -4.75
C THR A 95 0.92 7.69 -5.04
N PHE A 96 0.59 6.42 -5.30
CA PHE A 96 -0.78 5.89 -5.43
C PHE A 96 -1.49 5.66 -4.07
N HIS A 97 -1.06 6.30 -3.00
CA HIS A 97 -1.59 6.17 -1.65
C HIS A 97 -2.02 7.53 -1.08
N ASP A 98 -3.07 7.53 -0.24
CA ASP A 98 -3.52 8.67 0.53
C ASP A 98 -3.58 8.28 2.02
N SER A 99 -2.65 8.81 2.81
CA SER A 99 -2.55 8.51 4.24
C SER A 99 -3.64 9.17 5.08
N ASP A 100 -4.25 10.24 4.58
CA ASP A 100 -5.12 11.11 5.39
C ASP A 100 -6.57 10.62 5.41
N VAL A 101 -6.89 9.63 4.57
CA VAL A 101 -8.24 9.04 4.50
C VAL A 101 -8.37 7.71 5.25
N ILE A 102 -7.30 7.29 5.94
CA ILE A 102 -7.33 6.04 6.71
C ILE A 102 -8.16 6.29 7.98
N PRO A 103 -9.32 5.64 8.14
CA PRO A 103 -10.09 5.77 9.37
C PRO A 103 -9.34 5.11 10.54
N GLU A 104 -9.53 5.63 11.73
CA GLU A 104 -9.07 4.95 12.94
C GLU A 104 -9.88 3.66 13.15
N THR A 105 -9.17 2.54 13.13
CA THR A 105 -9.75 1.21 13.35
C THR A 105 -9.08 0.55 14.54
N ALA A 106 -9.81 -0.30 15.26
CA ALA A 106 -9.25 -1.12 16.34
C ALA A 106 -8.20 -2.10 15.79
N ASP A 107 -8.45 -2.64 14.61
CA ASP A 107 -7.51 -3.53 13.92
C ASP A 107 -6.33 -2.73 13.33
N PHE A 108 -5.11 -3.27 13.50
CA PHE A 108 -3.89 -2.67 12.99
C PHE A 108 -3.84 -2.64 11.46
N ASN A 109 -4.52 -3.56 10.79
CA ASN A 109 -4.51 -3.69 9.34
C ASN A 109 -5.24 -2.53 8.64
N GLY A 110 -6.19 -1.89 9.33
CA GLY A 110 -7.04 -0.86 8.75
C GLY A 110 -8.19 -1.43 7.92
N PRO A 111 -8.88 -0.59 7.13
CA PRO A 111 -10.02 -1.02 6.32
C PRO A 111 -9.59 -1.91 5.17
N ASN A 112 -10.45 -2.85 4.79
CA ASN A 112 -10.28 -3.61 3.56
C ASN A 112 -10.24 -2.69 2.34
N SER A 113 -9.57 -3.13 1.28
CA SER A 113 -9.38 -2.36 0.05
C SER A 113 -8.50 -1.11 0.17
N TRP A 114 -7.89 -0.89 1.32
CA TRP A 114 -6.92 0.19 1.48
C TRP A 114 -5.69 -0.04 0.59
N ILE A 115 -5.21 1.02 -0.05
CA ILE A 115 -3.93 1.00 -0.79
C ILE A 115 -2.78 1.07 0.22
N PHE A 116 -2.07 -0.04 0.38
CA PHE A 116 -1.00 -0.22 1.35
C PHE A 116 0.29 -0.73 0.69
N GLN A 117 1.11 0.18 0.19
CA GLN A 117 2.37 -0.19 -0.42
C GLN A 117 3.47 0.82 -0.09
N PHE A 118 4.60 0.32 0.42
CA PHE A 118 5.86 1.07 0.51
C PHE A 118 6.74 0.69 -0.66
N ASN A 119 7.21 1.67 -1.42
CA ASN A 119 8.09 1.45 -2.55
C ASN A 119 9.32 2.36 -2.49
N PRO A 120 10.53 1.84 -2.77
CA PRO A 120 11.62 2.66 -3.25
C PRO A 120 11.17 3.44 -4.48
N GLN A 121 11.45 4.74 -4.52
CA GLN A 121 10.94 5.63 -5.56
C GLN A 121 11.80 6.88 -5.74
N VAL A 122 11.70 7.47 -6.90
CA VAL A 122 12.02 8.88 -7.13
C VAL A 122 10.70 9.59 -7.40
N ARG A 123 10.38 10.62 -6.60
CA ARG A 123 9.13 11.37 -6.73
C ARG A 123 9.44 12.86 -6.84
N TYR A 124 8.82 13.50 -7.81
CA TYR A 124 8.78 14.95 -7.95
C TYR A 124 7.38 15.45 -7.61
N THR A 125 7.29 16.46 -6.73
CA THR A 125 6.03 17.10 -6.35
C THR A 125 6.07 18.57 -6.71
N HIS A 126 5.14 19.02 -7.54
CA HIS A 126 5.01 20.40 -7.96
C HIS A 126 3.76 21.05 -7.37
N ARG A 127 3.92 22.24 -6.80
CA ARG A 127 2.79 23.05 -6.34
C ARG A 127 2.27 23.89 -7.52
N LEU A 128 1.03 23.62 -7.93
CA LEU A 128 0.37 24.36 -9.03
C LEU A 128 -0.20 25.69 -8.54
N ALA A 129 -0.90 25.66 -7.39
CA ALA A 129 -1.53 26.81 -6.77
C ALA A 129 -1.67 26.59 -5.25
N LYS A 130 -2.30 27.51 -4.53
CA LYS A 130 -2.62 27.31 -3.11
C LYS A 130 -3.49 26.07 -2.96
N GLY A 131 -3.06 25.13 -2.13
CA GLY A 131 -3.75 23.86 -1.88
C GLY A 131 -3.66 22.85 -3.03
N GLN A 132 -3.03 23.13 -4.17
CA GLN A 132 -2.98 22.24 -5.32
C GLN A 132 -1.57 21.72 -5.58
N THR A 133 -1.44 20.40 -5.64
CA THR A 133 -0.16 19.75 -5.95
C THR A 133 -0.34 18.64 -7.00
N VAL A 134 0.67 18.48 -7.85
CA VAL A 134 0.84 17.31 -8.71
C VAL A 134 2.11 16.60 -8.32
N SER A 135 2.05 15.30 -8.17
CA SER A 135 3.21 14.45 -7.94
C SER A 135 3.34 13.41 -9.05
N ILE A 136 4.58 13.19 -9.48
CA ILE A 136 4.92 12.14 -10.46
C ILE A 136 6.02 11.30 -9.83
N SER A 137 5.91 9.98 -9.91
CA SER A 137 6.94 9.06 -9.41
C SER A 137 7.24 7.93 -10.37
N ALA A 138 8.49 7.45 -10.28
CA ALA A 138 8.93 6.16 -10.77
C ALA A 138 9.26 5.30 -9.54
N GLU A 139 8.57 4.17 -9.40
CA GLU A 139 8.58 3.34 -8.21
C GLU A 139 9.09 1.93 -8.52
N GLN A 140 9.66 1.26 -7.51
CA GLN A 140 10.11 -0.13 -7.61
C GLN A 140 8.96 -1.04 -8.04
N PRO A 141 9.05 -1.69 -9.20
CA PRO A 141 8.04 -2.61 -9.67
C PRO A 141 8.17 -3.98 -9.00
N SER A 142 7.10 -4.73 -9.02
CA SER A 142 7.07 -6.17 -8.71
C SER A 142 5.83 -6.77 -9.33
N SER A 143 5.92 -7.93 -9.96
CA SER A 143 4.80 -8.59 -10.61
C SER A 143 4.32 -9.77 -9.79
N GLY A 144 3.10 -9.69 -9.27
CA GLY A 144 2.41 -10.80 -8.61
C GLY A 144 1.73 -11.70 -9.64
N ILE A 145 2.42 -12.75 -10.09
CA ILE A 145 1.90 -13.70 -11.08
C ILE A 145 2.07 -15.14 -10.58
N PRO A 146 1.27 -16.10 -11.09
CA PRO A 146 1.47 -17.52 -10.80
C PRO A 146 2.86 -17.99 -11.24
N ARG A 147 3.52 -18.78 -10.38
CA ARG A 147 4.88 -19.30 -10.62
C ARG A 147 4.95 -20.43 -11.65
N ILE A 148 3.82 -20.97 -12.07
CA ILE A 148 3.70 -22.02 -13.07
C ILE A 148 2.60 -21.62 -14.04
N ASN A 149 2.88 -21.69 -15.33
CA ASN A 149 1.85 -21.59 -16.36
C ASN A 149 1.01 -22.88 -16.35
N PRO A 150 -0.29 -22.81 -16.06
CA PRO A 150 -1.12 -24.01 -15.87
C PRO A 150 -1.35 -24.83 -17.17
N VAL A 151 -1.17 -24.21 -18.33
CA VAL A 151 -1.37 -24.85 -19.63
C VAL A 151 -0.10 -25.55 -20.12
N THR A 152 1.06 -24.89 -19.97
CA THR A 152 2.33 -25.42 -20.45
C THR A 152 3.12 -26.16 -19.36
N ALA A 153 2.67 -26.10 -18.11
CA ALA A 153 3.34 -26.62 -16.91
C ALA A 153 4.78 -26.07 -16.73
N GLN A 154 5.13 -24.98 -17.40
CA GLN A 154 6.46 -24.37 -17.30
C GLN A 154 6.56 -23.43 -16.08
N PRO A 155 7.68 -23.51 -15.34
CA PRO A 155 8.00 -22.52 -14.33
C PRO A 155 8.14 -21.11 -14.91
N VAL A 156 7.68 -20.14 -14.15
CA VAL A 156 7.73 -18.72 -14.52
C VAL A 156 8.37 -17.92 -13.38
N SER A 157 9.37 -17.13 -13.71
CA SER A 157 10.01 -16.18 -12.81
C SER A 157 9.40 -14.79 -13.05
N SER A 158 8.88 -14.19 -12.00
CA SER A 158 8.31 -12.83 -12.03
C SER A 158 9.37 -11.80 -12.43
N THR A 159 9.08 -10.95 -13.40
CA THR A 159 9.94 -9.86 -13.84
C THR A 159 9.12 -8.62 -14.15
N SER A 160 9.74 -7.45 -14.02
CA SER A 160 9.13 -6.16 -14.34
C SER A 160 10.19 -5.29 -15.01
N PRO A 161 10.17 -5.15 -16.35
CA PRO A 161 11.24 -4.47 -17.09
C PRO A 161 11.21 -2.94 -16.96
N LEU A 162 10.10 -2.39 -16.49
CA LEU A 162 9.90 -0.95 -16.31
C LEU A 162 9.49 -0.64 -14.88
N PRO A 163 9.84 0.55 -14.34
CA PRO A 163 9.29 1.01 -13.07
C PRO A 163 7.77 1.17 -13.16
N ASP A 164 7.11 1.09 -12.01
CA ASP A 164 5.72 1.50 -11.89
C ASP A 164 5.69 3.03 -11.90
N PHE A 165 4.91 3.64 -12.80
CA PHE A 165 4.75 5.09 -12.90
C PHE A 165 3.44 5.52 -12.26
N VAL A 166 3.51 6.56 -11.41
CA VAL A 166 2.33 7.12 -10.76
C VAL A 166 2.26 8.62 -11.00
N VAL A 167 1.06 9.09 -11.28
CA VAL A 167 0.72 10.53 -11.32
C VAL A 167 -0.40 10.76 -10.32
N ARG A 168 -0.25 11.76 -9.45
CA ARG A 168 -1.25 12.12 -8.44
C ARG A 168 -1.52 13.62 -8.49
N TYR A 169 -2.79 13.99 -8.46
CA TYR A 169 -3.26 15.33 -8.18
C TYR A 169 -3.92 15.36 -6.80
N ARG A 170 -3.60 16.36 -6.00
CA ARG A 170 -4.22 16.62 -4.69
C ARG A 170 -4.65 18.07 -4.62
N TYR A 171 -5.89 18.28 -4.19
CA TYR A 171 -6.43 19.58 -3.79
C TYR A 171 -6.80 19.54 -2.31
N GLU A 172 -6.32 20.51 -1.55
CA GLU A 172 -6.46 20.58 -0.10
C GLU A 172 -6.81 21.98 0.35
N THR A 173 -7.77 22.07 1.24
CA THR A 173 -8.20 23.27 1.97
C THR A 173 -8.18 22.98 3.47
N ASP A 174 -8.61 23.94 4.29
CA ASP A 174 -8.73 23.72 5.74
C ASP A 174 -9.86 22.73 6.10
N ASP A 175 -10.90 22.60 5.23
CA ASP A 175 -12.10 21.81 5.50
C ASP A 175 -12.17 20.49 4.75
N TYR A 176 -11.45 20.36 3.66
CA TYR A 176 -11.45 19.12 2.86
C TYR A 176 -10.18 18.94 2.05
N HIS A 177 -9.88 17.70 1.73
CA HIS A 177 -9.00 17.41 0.62
C HIS A 177 -9.63 16.39 -0.34
N PHE A 178 -9.23 16.48 -1.59
CA PHE A 178 -9.52 15.53 -2.64
C PHE A 178 -8.21 15.10 -3.28
N ASN A 179 -8.08 13.82 -3.52
CA ASN A 179 -6.90 13.21 -4.13
C ASN A 179 -7.33 12.25 -5.24
N THR A 180 -6.69 12.34 -6.39
CA THR A 180 -6.84 11.36 -7.46
C THR A 180 -5.47 10.96 -7.99
N ALA A 181 -5.33 9.68 -8.33
CA ALA A 181 -4.07 9.15 -8.84
C ALA A 181 -4.29 8.12 -9.96
N GLY A 182 -3.35 8.11 -10.90
CA GLY A 182 -3.21 7.11 -11.94
C GLY A 182 -1.92 6.32 -11.77
N LEU A 183 -2.00 5.01 -11.92
CA LEU A 183 -0.88 4.07 -11.86
C LEU A 183 -0.76 3.34 -13.20
N PHE A 184 0.47 3.21 -13.71
CA PHE A 184 0.78 2.52 -14.97
C PHE A 184 1.97 1.60 -14.74
N ARG A 185 1.86 0.35 -15.18
CA ARG A 185 2.87 -0.67 -14.90
C ARG A 185 2.97 -1.76 -15.96
N SER A 186 4.09 -2.46 -15.96
CA SER A 186 4.30 -3.69 -16.74
C SER A 186 4.31 -4.88 -15.77
N VAL A 187 3.39 -5.82 -15.97
CA VAL A 187 3.23 -7.01 -15.14
C VAL A 187 3.59 -8.24 -15.94
N GLY A 188 4.48 -9.09 -15.44
CA GLY A 188 4.81 -10.28 -16.18
C GLY A 188 5.97 -11.09 -15.62
N GLY A 189 6.51 -11.95 -16.46
CA GLY A 189 7.60 -12.86 -16.10
C GLY A 189 8.27 -13.51 -17.29
N VAL A 190 9.29 -14.32 -16.99
CA VAL A 190 10.06 -15.09 -17.96
C VAL A 190 9.85 -16.57 -17.67
N ARG A 191 9.45 -17.34 -18.69
CA ARG A 191 9.35 -18.81 -18.63
C ARG A 191 10.73 -19.44 -18.58
N SER A 192 10.82 -20.68 -18.12
CA SER A 192 12.07 -21.44 -18.13
C SER A 192 12.65 -21.65 -19.54
N SER A 193 11.83 -21.53 -20.59
CA SER A 193 12.26 -21.52 -21.98
C SER A 193 12.96 -20.24 -22.44
N GLY A 194 13.01 -19.19 -21.58
CA GLY A 194 13.51 -17.86 -21.92
C GLY A 194 12.47 -16.92 -22.55
N GLN A 195 11.26 -17.40 -22.82
CA GLN A 195 10.19 -16.56 -23.34
C GLN A 195 9.66 -15.61 -22.26
N SER A 196 9.56 -14.34 -22.61
CA SER A 196 9.05 -13.29 -21.73
C SER A 196 7.61 -12.92 -22.09
N ASP A 197 6.73 -12.90 -21.09
CA ASP A 197 5.33 -12.52 -21.23
C ASP A 197 5.05 -11.34 -20.28
N HIS A 198 4.59 -10.21 -20.84
CA HIS A 198 4.21 -9.03 -20.06
C HIS A 198 2.88 -8.48 -20.55
N VAL A 199 2.10 -7.98 -19.61
CA VAL A 199 0.84 -7.29 -19.87
C VAL A 199 0.87 -5.90 -19.25
N PHE A 200 0.15 -4.98 -19.84
CA PHE A 200 -0.04 -3.64 -19.30
C PHE A 200 -1.00 -3.69 -18.12
N GLY A 201 -0.60 -3.10 -16.99
CA GLY A 201 -1.45 -2.89 -15.84
C GLY A 201 -1.69 -1.40 -15.63
N TYR A 202 -2.87 -1.07 -15.14
CA TYR A 202 -3.24 0.30 -14.80
C TYR A 202 -4.15 0.36 -13.59
N GLY A 203 -4.15 1.51 -12.90
CA GLY A 203 -5.05 1.77 -11.78
C GLY A 203 -5.45 3.22 -11.73
N VAL A 204 -6.66 3.47 -11.24
CA VAL A 204 -7.15 4.79 -10.89
C VAL A 204 -7.66 4.78 -9.46
N MET A 205 -7.40 5.85 -8.72
CA MET A 205 -7.84 6.04 -7.35
C MET A 205 -8.45 7.43 -7.19
N ALA A 206 -9.53 7.49 -6.43
CA ALA A 206 -10.09 8.72 -5.88
C ALA A 206 -10.24 8.57 -4.38
N SER A 207 -9.83 9.56 -3.62
CA SER A 207 -9.95 9.59 -2.16
C SER A 207 -10.17 11.01 -1.67
N GLY A 208 -10.65 11.15 -0.46
CA GLY A 208 -10.84 12.45 0.13
C GLY A 208 -11.29 12.40 1.58
N LEU A 209 -11.15 13.55 2.22
CA LEU A 209 -11.61 13.84 3.55
C LEU A 209 -12.46 15.11 3.50
N LEU A 210 -13.61 15.07 4.14
CA LEU A 210 -14.51 16.21 4.30
C LEU A 210 -14.78 16.41 5.79
N ARG A 211 -14.42 17.57 6.33
CA ARG A 211 -14.84 17.99 7.66
C ARG A 211 -16.32 18.35 7.67
N LEU A 212 -17.03 17.91 8.70
CA LEU A 212 -18.46 18.18 8.87
C LEU A 212 -18.66 19.33 9.85
N TRP A 213 -18.52 19.06 11.15
CA TRP A 213 -18.62 20.03 12.24
C TRP A 213 -17.61 19.67 13.33
N GLY A 214 -17.01 20.66 13.96
CA GLY A 214 -15.97 20.43 14.96
C GLY A 214 -14.81 19.65 14.40
N ARG A 215 -14.53 18.47 14.96
CA ARG A 215 -13.49 17.53 14.52
C ARG A 215 -14.03 16.38 13.67
N ASP A 216 -15.35 16.27 13.54
CA ASP A 216 -15.99 15.21 12.78
C ASP A 216 -15.65 15.29 11.31
N ASN A 217 -15.48 14.13 10.70
CA ASN A 217 -15.13 14.06 9.28
C ASN A 217 -15.67 12.80 8.61
N ILE A 218 -15.78 12.87 7.29
CA ILE A 218 -15.99 11.74 6.42
C ILE A 218 -14.70 11.51 5.65
N VAL A 219 -14.25 10.26 5.59
CA VAL A 219 -13.13 9.82 4.75
C VAL A 219 -13.61 8.76 3.78
N PHE A 220 -13.05 8.74 2.58
CA PHE A 220 -13.37 7.72 1.58
C PHE A 220 -12.19 7.44 0.67
N GLN A 221 -12.17 6.23 0.11
CA GLN A 221 -11.29 5.82 -0.97
C GLN A 221 -12.05 4.88 -1.91
N ALA A 222 -11.86 5.06 -3.22
CA ALA A 222 -12.31 4.16 -4.26
C ALA A 222 -11.18 3.90 -5.25
N VAL A 223 -10.99 2.64 -5.63
CA VAL A 223 -9.90 2.20 -6.51
C VAL A 223 -10.45 1.22 -7.54
N TYR A 224 -10.00 1.35 -8.77
CA TYR A 224 -10.25 0.39 -9.84
C TYR A 224 -9.00 0.25 -10.71
N GLY A 225 -8.76 -0.95 -11.23
CA GLY A 225 -7.71 -1.16 -12.22
C GLY A 225 -7.53 -2.62 -12.60
N GLU A 226 -6.53 -2.88 -13.41
CA GLU A 226 -6.10 -4.21 -13.80
C GLU A 226 -4.60 -4.37 -13.54
N GLY A 227 -4.21 -5.52 -13.00
CA GLY A 227 -2.81 -5.78 -12.69
C GLY A 227 -2.27 -5.01 -11.49
N ILE A 228 -3.11 -4.64 -10.53
CA ILE A 228 -2.77 -3.78 -9.38
C ILE A 228 -3.03 -4.41 -8.01
N SER A 229 -3.31 -5.70 -7.94
CA SER A 229 -3.66 -6.39 -6.69
C SER A 229 -2.60 -6.22 -5.59
N ARG A 230 -1.31 -6.13 -5.95
CA ARG A 230 -0.23 -5.91 -4.99
C ARG A 230 -0.33 -4.59 -4.20
N TYR A 231 -1.07 -3.62 -4.70
CA TYR A 231 -1.24 -2.31 -4.06
C TYR A 231 -2.30 -2.33 -2.95
N PHE A 232 -3.28 -3.24 -3.04
CA PHE A 232 -4.27 -3.43 -1.99
C PHE A 232 -3.71 -4.21 -0.80
N ILE A 233 -4.17 -3.88 0.40
CA ILE A 233 -3.72 -4.55 1.62
C ILE A 233 -4.11 -6.02 1.66
N ASP A 234 -5.31 -6.37 1.21
CA ASP A 234 -5.89 -7.71 1.32
C ASP A 234 -5.25 -8.73 0.35
N PRO A 235 -5.26 -8.51 -0.99
CA PRO A 235 -4.70 -9.46 -1.94
C PRO A 235 -3.18 -9.34 -2.09
N LYS A 236 -2.54 -8.47 -1.33
CA LYS A 236 -1.09 -8.32 -1.32
C LYS A 236 -0.42 -9.66 -1.05
N ASN A 237 0.55 -10.01 -1.87
CA ASN A 237 1.32 -11.27 -1.83
C ASN A 237 0.57 -12.54 -2.28
N LEU A 238 -0.65 -12.44 -2.78
CA LEU A 238 -1.39 -13.58 -3.33
C LEU A 238 -1.09 -13.86 -4.82
N ASN A 239 -0.18 -13.09 -5.44
CA ASN A 239 0.19 -13.22 -6.85
C ASN A 239 -1.00 -13.08 -7.81
N LEU A 240 -1.86 -12.09 -7.56
CA LEU A 240 -3.10 -11.83 -8.29
C LEU A 240 -3.04 -10.61 -9.23
N ASP A 241 -1.84 -10.09 -9.56
CA ASP A 241 -1.73 -9.00 -10.52
C ASP A 241 -2.11 -9.47 -11.93
N ALA A 242 -1.68 -10.68 -12.32
CA ALA A 242 -2.08 -11.28 -13.59
C ALA A 242 -2.22 -12.80 -13.46
N GLY A 243 -2.99 -13.39 -14.34
CA GLY A 243 -3.22 -14.84 -14.42
C GLY A 243 -3.14 -15.34 -15.85
N TYR A 244 -3.11 -16.66 -16.03
CA TYR A 244 -3.11 -17.28 -17.36
C TYR A 244 -4.53 -17.68 -17.77
N ASP A 245 -4.90 -17.38 -19.00
CA ASP A 245 -6.14 -17.88 -19.60
C ASP A 245 -6.02 -19.35 -20.04
N SER A 246 -7.12 -19.90 -20.58
CA SER A 246 -7.17 -21.29 -21.07
C SER A 246 -6.19 -21.61 -22.19
N SER A 247 -5.65 -20.59 -22.86
CA SER A 247 -4.63 -20.72 -23.91
C SER A 247 -3.20 -20.56 -23.37
N GLY A 248 -3.04 -20.33 -22.06
CA GLY A 248 -1.75 -20.07 -21.44
C GLY A 248 -1.19 -18.67 -21.69
N LEU A 249 -2.02 -17.73 -22.12
CA LEU A 249 -1.66 -16.32 -22.29
C LEU A 249 -1.84 -15.56 -20.97
N LEU A 250 -0.86 -14.74 -20.62
CA LEU A 250 -0.93 -13.91 -19.43
C LEU A 250 -1.94 -12.76 -19.65
N LYS A 251 -2.80 -12.52 -18.64
CA LYS A 251 -3.79 -11.43 -18.63
C LYS A 251 -3.78 -10.73 -17.29
N ALA A 252 -3.77 -9.40 -17.30
CA ALA A 252 -3.94 -8.60 -16.11
C ALA A 252 -5.29 -8.91 -15.46
N GLN A 253 -5.31 -9.06 -14.14
CA GLN A 253 -6.53 -9.35 -13.40
C GLN A 253 -7.18 -8.06 -12.92
N PRO A 254 -8.52 -7.91 -13.04
CA PRO A 254 -9.22 -6.77 -12.49
C PRO A 254 -9.16 -6.77 -10.96
N ALA A 255 -8.94 -5.60 -10.39
CA ALA A 255 -8.98 -5.39 -8.95
C ALA A 255 -9.66 -4.05 -8.67
N TYR A 256 -10.64 -4.08 -7.77
CA TYR A 256 -11.38 -2.89 -7.36
C TYR A 256 -11.83 -3.00 -5.92
N GLY A 257 -12.05 -1.87 -5.31
CA GLY A 257 -12.53 -1.81 -3.94
C GLY A 257 -12.56 -0.38 -3.43
N GLY A 258 -13.04 -0.23 -2.22
CA GLY A 258 -13.13 1.07 -1.57
C GLY A 258 -13.77 0.97 -0.20
N TYR A 259 -13.74 2.08 0.48
CA TYR A 259 -14.40 2.25 1.78
C TYR A 259 -14.84 3.71 1.95
N ALA A 260 -15.78 3.90 2.86
CA ALA A 260 -16.15 5.20 3.40
C ALA A 260 -16.39 5.03 4.91
N ALA A 261 -15.97 6.04 5.69
CA ALA A 261 -16.15 6.04 7.13
C ALA A 261 -16.50 7.45 7.63
N ILE A 262 -17.31 7.50 8.67
CA ILE A 262 -17.57 8.71 9.45
C ILE A 262 -16.80 8.58 10.75
N GLN A 263 -15.97 9.58 11.07
CA GLN A 263 -15.29 9.68 12.34
C GLN A 263 -15.98 10.75 13.19
N HIS A 264 -16.48 10.34 14.34
CA HIS A 264 -17.14 11.22 15.30
C HIS A 264 -16.33 11.32 16.59
N PHE A 265 -16.11 12.54 17.05
CA PHE A 265 -15.35 12.84 18.26
C PHE A 265 -16.30 13.36 19.34
N TRP A 266 -16.52 12.56 20.38
CA TRP A 266 -17.44 12.86 21.49
C TRP A 266 -17.00 14.06 22.35
N ASN A 267 -15.71 14.39 22.33
CA ASN A 267 -15.14 15.53 23.08
C ASN A 267 -14.27 16.37 22.15
N GLU A 268 -14.24 17.68 22.40
CA GLU A 268 -13.36 18.64 21.68
C GLU A 268 -11.87 18.42 21.99
#